data_8c997cbf8ee07d90c2139d167e704fce
#
_entry.id   8c997cbf8ee07d90c2139d167e704fce
#
_cell.length_a   1.000
_cell.length_b   1.000
_cell.length_c   1.000
_cell.angle_alpha   90.00
_cell.angle_beta   90.00
_cell.angle_gamma   90.00
#
_symmetry.space_group_name_H-M   'P 1'
#
loop_
_entity.id
_entity.type
_entity.pdbx_description
1 polymer ?
#
loop_
_entity_poly.entity_id
_entity_poly.type
_entity_poly.pdbx_seq_one_letter_code
_entity_poly.pdbx_strand_id
1 'polypeptide(L)'
;FAQDVRVEGNPLKPGTYALYTIPGEKEWTVIIHTNTRHRSIAGDVYKPAEDAFRFKVKPLRTSNFVETFTIEFADVTTRSTNVVVAWENTEIKFRLEFDVDAEVEKQIAALVAAEGGMSHQNLFLSAEYYLHNDRDLAKADQWIAPAIEKSPKNSRYGLLRAKMLAQAGKRVAALSAIAEANA
;
A
#
# COMPACT_ATOMS: atom_id res chain seq x y z
N PHE A 1 1.32 12.82 0.46
CA PHE A 1 0.61 11.56 0.54
C PHE A 1 -0.88 11.78 0.33
N ALA A 2 -1.54 10.90 -0.42
CA ALA A 2 -2.99 10.96 -0.66
C ALA A 2 -3.80 10.18 0.39
N GLN A 3 -3.14 9.34 1.18
CA GLN A 3 -3.74 8.47 2.19
C GLN A 3 -2.89 8.44 3.46
N ASP A 4 -3.41 7.83 4.53
CA ASP A 4 -2.67 7.59 5.77
C ASP A 4 -1.45 6.69 5.46
N VAL A 5 -0.29 7.06 6.00
CA VAL A 5 0.96 6.30 5.89
C VAL A 5 1.63 6.18 7.26
N ARG A 6 2.58 5.27 7.38
CA ARG A 6 3.53 5.26 8.50
C ARG A 6 4.93 5.51 7.96
N VAL A 7 5.67 6.37 8.64
CA VAL A 7 7.08 6.65 8.35
C VAL A 7 7.88 6.22 9.56
N GLU A 8 8.72 5.18 9.41
CA GLU A 8 9.41 4.53 10.55
C GLU A 8 8.44 4.23 11.71
N GLY A 9 7.27 3.66 11.38
CA GLY A 9 6.22 3.32 12.35
C GLY A 9 5.39 4.51 12.85
N ASN A 10 5.79 5.76 12.63
CA ASN A 10 5.04 6.94 13.05
C ASN A 10 3.88 7.23 12.08
N PRO A 11 2.64 7.35 12.57
CA PRO A 11 1.49 7.63 11.71
C PRO A 11 1.57 9.05 11.13
N LEU A 12 1.27 9.17 9.85
CA LEU A 12 1.22 10.44 9.13
C LEU A 12 -0.07 10.53 8.32
N LYS A 13 -0.82 11.61 8.49
CA LYS A 13 -2.07 11.86 7.80
C LYS A 13 -1.85 12.25 6.33
N PRO A 14 -2.87 12.14 5.46
CA PRO A 14 -2.79 12.68 4.11
C PRO A 14 -2.38 14.15 4.12
N GLY A 15 -1.48 14.52 3.23
CA GLY A 15 -0.98 15.89 3.17
C GLY A 15 0.33 16.02 2.39
N THR A 16 0.78 17.27 2.30
CA THR A 16 2.09 17.62 1.76
C THR A 16 3.00 18.03 2.91
N TYR A 17 4.18 17.48 2.95
CA TYR A 17 5.15 17.68 4.02
C TYR A 17 6.51 18.04 3.43
N ALA A 18 7.29 18.82 4.16
CA ALA A 18 8.69 19.02 3.86
C ALA A 18 9.52 17.94 4.55
N LEU A 19 10.54 17.47 3.87
CA LEU A 19 11.53 16.52 4.38
C LEU A 19 12.83 17.27 4.62
N TYR A 20 13.29 17.26 5.86
CA TYR A 20 14.61 17.78 6.22
C TYR A 20 15.45 16.70 6.87
N THR A 21 16.77 16.81 6.72
CA THR A 21 17.73 15.92 7.35
C THR A 21 18.81 16.74 8.05
N ILE A 22 19.24 16.28 9.22
CA ILE A 22 20.40 16.80 9.93
C ILE A 22 21.44 15.68 9.96
N PRO A 23 22.48 15.77 9.13
CA PRO A 23 23.54 14.76 9.07
C PRO A 23 24.34 14.71 10.37
N GLY A 24 24.80 13.51 10.73
CA GLY A 24 25.71 13.25 11.81
C GLY A 24 26.53 11.99 11.54
N GLU A 25 27.68 11.84 12.17
CA GLU A 25 28.59 10.70 11.93
C GLU A 25 27.95 9.34 12.26
N LYS A 26 27.20 9.27 13.35
CA LYS A 26 26.62 8.01 13.86
C LYS A 26 25.13 7.88 13.56
N GLU A 27 24.44 8.99 13.53
CA GLU A 27 22.99 9.06 13.30
C GLU A 27 22.63 10.36 12.58
N TRP A 28 21.72 10.24 11.62
CA TRP A 28 21.06 11.39 11.04
C TRP A 28 19.69 11.58 11.68
N THR A 29 19.28 12.83 11.86
CA THR A 29 17.91 13.14 12.23
C THR A 29 17.12 13.44 10.96
N VAL A 30 16.04 12.71 10.75
CA VAL A 30 15.06 12.97 9.68
C VAL A 30 13.86 13.67 10.29
N ILE A 31 13.39 14.70 9.65
CA ILE A 31 12.30 15.56 10.12
C ILE A 31 11.20 15.59 9.05
N ILE A 32 9.99 15.22 9.42
CA ILE A 32 8.77 15.45 8.63
C ILE A 32 8.12 16.72 9.16
N HIS A 33 8.04 17.74 8.32
CA HIS A 33 7.63 19.07 8.72
C HIS A 33 6.35 19.50 8.00
N THR A 34 5.42 20.12 8.72
CA THR A 34 4.12 20.52 8.18
C THR A 34 4.18 21.78 7.31
N ASN A 35 5.14 22.67 7.60
CA ASN A 35 5.30 23.89 6.83
C ASN A 35 6.21 23.65 5.61
N THR A 36 5.63 23.68 4.43
CA THR A 36 6.30 23.44 3.15
C THR A 36 6.86 24.71 2.48
N ARG A 37 6.73 25.86 3.14
CA ARG A 37 7.17 27.16 2.57
C ARG A 37 8.64 27.47 2.84
N HIS A 38 9.23 26.83 3.86
CA HIS A 38 10.65 27.01 4.17
C HIS A 38 11.53 26.17 3.24
N ARG A 39 12.58 26.77 2.74
CA ARG A 39 13.58 26.10 1.89
C ARG A 39 14.80 25.61 2.68
N SER A 40 14.88 25.99 3.95
CA SER A 40 16.00 25.67 4.84
C SER A 40 15.52 25.62 6.28
N ILE A 41 16.21 24.85 7.11
CA ILE A 41 16.04 24.84 8.58
C ILE A 41 17.04 25.78 9.27
N ALA A 42 17.80 26.56 8.52
CA ALA A 42 18.74 27.53 9.05
C ALA A 42 18.05 28.85 9.42
N GLY A 43 18.49 29.47 10.48
CA GLY A 43 17.96 30.74 10.99
C GLY A 43 16.63 30.60 11.74
N ASP A 44 15.98 31.74 11.97
CA ASP A 44 14.76 31.84 12.80
C ASP A 44 13.47 31.42 12.09
N VAL A 45 13.55 31.00 10.84
CA VAL A 45 12.38 30.59 10.04
C VAL A 45 11.88 29.19 10.37
N TYR A 46 12.77 28.30 10.80
CA TYR A 46 12.40 26.95 11.20
C TYR A 46 11.82 26.92 12.62
N LYS A 47 10.67 26.32 12.76
CA LYS A 47 9.98 26.18 14.04
C LYS A 47 9.80 24.71 14.38
N PRO A 48 10.49 24.17 15.38
CA PRO A 48 10.35 22.77 15.80
C PRO A 48 8.89 22.38 16.17
N ALA A 49 8.08 23.34 16.57
CA ALA A 49 6.66 23.11 16.88
C ALA A 49 5.81 22.77 15.65
N GLU A 50 6.31 23.03 14.43
CA GLU A 50 5.68 22.69 13.16
C GLU A 50 6.16 21.31 12.64
N ASP A 51 7.02 20.59 13.35
CA ASP A 51 7.36 19.22 13.01
C ASP A 51 6.11 18.33 13.22
N ALA A 52 5.78 17.53 12.23
CA ALA A 52 4.84 16.43 12.45
C ALA A 52 5.47 15.43 13.42
N PHE A 53 6.71 15.05 13.14
CA PHE A 53 7.60 14.28 14.01
C PHE A 53 9.02 14.27 13.43
N ARG A 54 9.95 13.74 14.22
CA ARG A 54 11.32 13.45 13.80
C ARG A 54 11.75 12.09 14.31
N PHE A 55 12.69 11.48 13.62
CA PHE A 55 13.27 10.19 13.99
C PHE A 55 14.74 10.14 13.60
N LYS A 56 15.44 9.12 14.07
CA LYS A 56 16.85 8.92 13.81
C LYS A 56 17.07 7.70 12.93
N VAL A 57 18.00 7.82 11.99
CA VAL A 57 18.44 6.73 11.11
C VAL A 57 19.96 6.66 11.11
N LYS A 58 20.50 5.46 10.97
CA LYS A 58 21.95 5.27 10.86
C LYS A 58 22.38 5.47 9.40
N PRO A 59 23.41 6.29 9.16
CA PRO A 59 23.99 6.38 7.83
C PRO A 59 24.67 5.05 7.45
N LEU A 60 24.56 4.69 6.20
CA LEU A 60 25.20 3.54 5.60
C LEU A 60 26.20 4.03 4.55
N ARG A 61 27.22 3.23 4.29
CA ARG A 61 28.14 3.51 3.19
C ARG A 61 27.53 2.96 1.90
N THR A 62 27.48 3.79 0.85
CA THR A 62 27.07 3.34 -0.48
C THR A 62 28.06 2.35 -1.06
N SER A 63 27.59 1.41 -1.88
CA SER A 63 28.44 0.45 -2.59
C SER A 63 29.29 1.12 -3.68
N ASN A 64 28.75 2.17 -4.28
CA ASN A 64 29.40 2.96 -5.33
C ASN A 64 29.32 4.43 -4.98
N PHE A 65 30.26 5.24 -5.51
CA PHE A 65 30.21 6.69 -5.36
C PHE A 65 28.98 7.28 -6.08
N VAL A 66 28.18 8.05 -5.38
CA VAL A 66 26.95 8.72 -5.87
C VAL A 66 27.26 10.20 -6.07
N GLU A 67 27.60 10.59 -7.29
CA GLU A 67 28.00 11.98 -7.61
C GLU A 67 26.87 12.98 -7.37
N THR A 68 25.68 12.65 -7.83
CA THR A 68 24.52 13.54 -7.73
C THR A 68 23.70 13.21 -6.48
N PHE A 69 23.34 14.23 -5.68
CA PHE A 69 22.42 14.06 -4.56
C PHE A 69 21.11 13.44 -5.04
N THR A 70 20.79 12.26 -4.53
CA THR A 70 19.69 11.43 -5.00
C THR A 70 18.69 11.16 -3.89
N ILE A 71 17.41 11.29 -4.21
CA ILE A 71 16.31 10.80 -3.38
C ILE A 71 15.49 9.84 -4.22
N GLU A 72 15.35 8.59 -3.77
CA GLU A 72 14.65 7.56 -4.53
C GLU A 72 13.80 6.66 -3.62
N PHE A 73 12.95 5.86 -4.26
CA PHE A 73 12.23 4.78 -3.59
C PHE A 73 12.90 3.44 -3.93
N ALA A 74 13.18 2.65 -2.89
CA ALA A 74 13.78 1.32 -3.02
C ALA A 74 12.96 0.26 -2.27
N ASP A 75 13.25 -1.01 -2.55
CA ASP A 75 12.62 -2.15 -1.87
C ASP A 75 11.08 -2.09 -1.89
N VAL A 76 10.51 -1.73 -3.05
CA VAL A 76 9.07 -1.52 -3.21
C VAL A 76 8.33 -2.84 -3.09
N THR A 77 7.34 -2.88 -2.20
CA THR A 77 6.39 -3.97 -2.02
C THR A 77 4.95 -3.46 -2.20
N THR A 78 3.97 -4.34 -2.07
CA THR A 78 2.56 -3.94 -2.10
C THR A 78 2.15 -3.05 -0.92
N ARG A 79 2.90 -3.08 0.20
CA ARG A 79 2.51 -2.41 1.45
C ARG A 79 3.58 -1.48 2.02
N SER A 80 4.76 -1.43 1.41
CA SER A 80 5.86 -0.60 1.89
C SER A 80 6.86 -0.26 0.80
N THR A 81 7.62 0.79 1.03
CA THR A 81 8.82 1.14 0.29
C THR A 81 9.81 1.79 1.25
N ASN A 82 11.06 1.86 0.86
CA ASN A 82 12.05 2.67 1.56
C ASN A 82 12.30 3.96 0.79
N VAL A 83 12.40 5.07 1.49
CA VAL A 83 13.00 6.30 0.95
C VAL A 83 14.50 6.21 1.21
N VAL A 84 15.28 6.38 0.16
CA VAL A 84 16.75 6.43 0.21
C VAL A 84 17.18 7.84 -0.14
N VAL A 85 18.03 8.41 0.69
CA VAL A 85 18.73 9.67 0.41
C VAL A 85 20.21 9.35 0.35
N ALA A 86 20.82 9.53 -0.82
CA ALA A 86 22.19 9.15 -1.08
C ALA A 86 23.00 10.30 -1.68
N TRP A 87 24.24 10.45 -1.24
CA TRP A 87 25.21 11.37 -1.82
C TRP A 87 26.64 10.91 -1.49
N GLU A 88 27.51 10.99 -2.49
CA GLU A 88 28.90 10.53 -2.41
C GLU A 88 29.02 9.06 -1.93
N ASN A 89 29.52 8.84 -0.75
CA ASN A 89 29.71 7.52 -0.16
C ASN A 89 28.74 7.24 0.99
N THR A 90 27.69 8.05 1.15
CA THR A 90 26.76 7.98 2.29
C THR A 90 25.33 7.88 1.82
N GLU A 91 24.58 6.97 2.41
CA GLU A 91 23.13 6.90 2.26
C GLU A 91 22.44 6.77 3.62
N ILE A 92 21.22 7.26 3.69
CA ILE A 92 20.27 6.90 4.74
C ILE A 92 19.05 6.25 4.09
N LYS A 93 18.42 5.35 4.84
CA LYS A 93 17.23 4.62 4.38
C LYS A 93 16.21 4.62 5.51
N PHE A 94 14.96 4.92 5.18
CA PHE A 94 13.84 4.85 6.13
C PHE A 94 12.57 4.35 5.45
N ARG A 95 11.74 3.67 6.24
CA ARG A 95 10.60 2.92 5.73
C ARG A 95 9.32 3.76 5.67
N LEU A 96 8.61 3.63 4.55
CA LEU A 96 7.22 4.04 4.39
C LEU A 96 6.34 2.79 4.35
N GLU A 97 5.24 2.81 5.09
CA GLU A 97 4.25 1.73 5.11
C GLU A 97 2.87 2.29 4.78
N PHE A 98 2.11 1.50 4.03
CA PHE A 98 0.76 1.84 3.58
C PHE A 98 -0.22 0.79 4.09
N ASP A 99 -1.34 1.21 4.63
CA ASP A 99 -2.45 0.31 4.95
C ASP A 99 -3.32 0.11 3.71
N VAL A 100 -2.80 -0.70 2.78
CA VAL A 100 -3.50 -1.02 1.54
C VAL A 100 -4.81 -1.73 1.81
N ASP A 101 -4.87 -2.55 2.85
CA ASP A 101 -6.06 -3.31 3.18
C ASP A 101 -7.20 -2.39 3.62
N ALA A 102 -6.93 -1.42 4.49
CA ALA A 102 -7.93 -0.44 4.93
C ALA A 102 -8.45 0.41 3.76
N GLU A 103 -7.56 0.79 2.84
CA GLU A 103 -7.98 1.57 1.66
C GLU A 103 -8.82 0.73 0.70
N VAL A 104 -8.46 -0.52 0.44
CA VAL A 104 -9.27 -1.43 -0.40
C VAL A 104 -10.63 -1.71 0.24
N GLU A 105 -10.69 -1.98 1.54
CA GLU A 105 -11.97 -2.17 2.26
C GLU A 105 -12.86 -0.93 2.15
N LYS A 106 -12.30 0.26 2.27
CA LYS A 106 -13.02 1.52 2.10
C LYS A 106 -13.57 1.68 0.69
N GLN A 107 -12.77 1.34 -0.33
CA GLN A 107 -13.20 1.38 -1.73
C GLN A 107 -14.32 0.36 -2.01
N ILE A 108 -14.19 -0.87 -1.49
CA ILE A 108 -15.23 -1.89 -1.60
C ILE A 108 -16.53 -1.41 -0.93
N ALA A 109 -16.45 -0.85 0.29
CA ALA A 109 -17.61 -0.31 0.98
C ALA A 109 -18.31 0.82 0.19
N ALA A 110 -17.53 1.71 -0.42
CA ALA A 110 -18.05 2.77 -1.27
C ALA A 110 -18.74 2.23 -2.52
N LEU A 111 -18.18 1.18 -3.16
CA LEU A 111 -18.79 0.52 -4.32
C LEU A 111 -20.09 -0.21 -3.96
N VAL A 112 -20.17 -0.82 -2.78
CA VAL A 112 -21.38 -1.48 -2.28
C VAL A 112 -22.49 -0.46 -2.01
N ALA A 113 -22.12 0.72 -1.49
CA ALA A 113 -23.09 1.80 -1.18
C ALA A 113 -23.51 2.63 -2.40
N ALA A 114 -22.83 2.50 -3.54
CA ALA A 114 -23.12 3.26 -4.73
C ALA A 114 -24.48 2.91 -5.33
N GLU A 115 -25.18 3.90 -5.88
CA GLU A 115 -26.44 3.72 -6.59
C GLU A 115 -26.22 2.79 -7.81
N GLY A 116 -27.08 1.76 -7.95
CA GLY A 116 -26.92 0.70 -8.97
C GLY A 116 -26.04 -0.46 -8.56
N GLY A 117 -25.36 -0.37 -7.41
CA GLY A 117 -24.52 -1.42 -6.83
C GLY A 117 -23.26 -1.70 -7.63
N MET A 118 -22.57 -2.80 -7.29
CA MET A 118 -21.32 -3.20 -7.92
C MET A 118 -21.52 -3.81 -9.30
N SER A 119 -20.68 -3.41 -10.26
CA SER A 119 -20.58 -4.10 -11.56
C SER A 119 -20.05 -5.53 -11.36
N HIS A 120 -20.30 -6.43 -12.34
CA HIS A 120 -19.76 -7.79 -12.28
C HIS A 120 -18.24 -7.81 -12.17
N GLN A 121 -17.56 -6.84 -12.77
CA GLN A 121 -16.11 -6.70 -12.71
C GLN A 121 -15.64 -6.28 -11.31
N ASN A 122 -16.29 -5.31 -10.68
CA ASN A 122 -15.95 -4.90 -9.32
C ASN A 122 -16.22 -6.00 -8.29
N LEU A 123 -17.32 -6.75 -8.46
CA LEU A 123 -17.63 -7.94 -7.67
C LEU A 123 -16.51 -9.00 -7.78
N PHE A 124 -16.06 -9.30 -9.00
CA PHE A 124 -14.94 -10.21 -9.24
C PHE A 124 -13.65 -9.73 -8.60
N LEU A 125 -13.25 -8.47 -8.81
CA LEU A 125 -12.02 -7.90 -8.27
C LEU A 125 -12.01 -7.89 -6.73
N SER A 126 -13.16 -7.62 -6.10
CA SER A 126 -13.30 -7.69 -4.65
C SER A 126 -13.12 -9.11 -4.12
N ALA A 127 -13.72 -10.11 -4.77
CA ALA A 127 -13.56 -11.51 -4.41
C ALA A 127 -12.11 -12.00 -4.64
N GLU A 128 -11.49 -11.60 -5.74
CA GLU A 128 -10.10 -11.92 -6.08
C GLU A 128 -9.12 -11.35 -5.05
N TYR A 129 -9.33 -10.11 -4.63
CA TYR A 129 -8.54 -9.48 -3.58
C TYR A 129 -8.63 -10.27 -2.25
N TYR A 130 -9.83 -10.69 -1.86
CA TYR A 130 -10.03 -11.47 -0.62
C TYR A 130 -9.35 -12.83 -0.68
N LEU A 131 -9.41 -13.52 -1.82
CA LEU A 131 -8.72 -14.79 -2.01
C LEU A 131 -7.20 -14.64 -1.89
N HIS A 132 -6.61 -13.63 -2.56
CA HIS A 132 -5.16 -13.47 -2.62
C HIS A 132 -4.54 -12.87 -1.36
N ASN A 133 -5.35 -12.30 -0.46
CA ASN A 133 -4.89 -11.72 0.80
C ASN A 133 -5.39 -12.49 2.03
N ASP A 134 -5.76 -13.78 1.86
CA ASP A 134 -6.21 -14.69 2.92
C ASP A 134 -7.32 -14.11 3.80
N ARG A 135 -8.28 -13.40 3.15
CA ARG A 135 -9.42 -12.78 3.80
C ARG A 135 -10.61 -13.75 3.91
N ASP A 136 -11.73 -13.27 4.45
CA ASP A 136 -12.96 -14.03 4.60
C ASP A 136 -13.52 -14.50 3.26
N LEU A 137 -13.33 -15.79 2.96
CA LEU A 137 -13.81 -16.41 1.73
C LEU A 137 -15.34 -16.52 1.66
N ALA A 138 -16.05 -16.50 2.80
CA ALA A 138 -17.51 -16.50 2.81
C ALA A 138 -18.04 -15.16 2.33
N LYS A 139 -17.40 -14.06 2.73
CA LYS A 139 -17.71 -12.71 2.22
C LYS A 139 -17.34 -12.60 0.72
N ALA A 140 -16.22 -13.16 0.31
CA ALA A 140 -15.83 -13.20 -1.10
C ALA A 140 -16.83 -13.98 -1.97
N ASP A 141 -17.42 -15.07 -1.49
CA ASP A 141 -18.44 -15.84 -2.23
C ASP A 141 -19.72 -15.04 -2.44
N GLN A 142 -20.08 -14.11 -1.52
CA GLN A 142 -21.21 -13.20 -1.70
C GLN A 142 -21.04 -12.24 -2.88
N TRP A 143 -19.81 -12.01 -3.32
CA TRP A 143 -19.50 -11.18 -4.48
C TRP A 143 -19.30 -11.99 -5.74
N ILE A 144 -18.58 -13.13 -5.67
CA ILE A 144 -18.31 -13.90 -6.89
C ILE A 144 -19.55 -14.58 -7.44
N ALA A 145 -20.50 -15.00 -6.62
CA ALA A 145 -21.74 -15.61 -7.08
C ALA A 145 -22.56 -14.67 -8.00
N PRO A 146 -22.93 -13.43 -7.59
CA PRO A 146 -23.62 -12.51 -8.50
C PRO A 146 -22.75 -12.03 -9.66
N ALA A 147 -21.41 -12.04 -9.57
CA ALA A 147 -20.55 -11.74 -10.71
C ALA A 147 -20.70 -12.80 -11.82
N ILE A 148 -20.80 -14.09 -11.46
CA ILE A 148 -21.06 -15.20 -12.39
C ILE A 148 -22.45 -15.06 -13.00
N GLU A 149 -23.48 -14.77 -12.22
CA GLU A 149 -24.85 -14.56 -12.71
C GLU A 149 -24.94 -13.43 -13.74
N LYS A 150 -24.26 -12.31 -13.48
CA LYS A 150 -24.23 -11.16 -14.39
C LYS A 150 -23.38 -11.40 -15.64
N SER A 151 -22.44 -12.35 -15.62
CA SER A 151 -21.53 -12.64 -16.74
C SER A 151 -21.19 -14.14 -16.80
N PRO A 152 -22.16 -15.02 -17.11
CA PRO A 152 -21.99 -16.47 -17.02
C PRO A 152 -20.99 -17.06 -18.00
N LYS A 153 -20.72 -16.37 -19.11
CA LYS A 153 -19.73 -16.81 -20.12
C LYS A 153 -18.28 -16.45 -19.75
N ASN A 154 -18.06 -15.75 -18.62
CA ASN A 154 -16.71 -15.40 -18.18
C ASN A 154 -16.14 -16.50 -17.29
N SER A 155 -15.45 -17.45 -17.89
CA SER A 155 -14.82 -18.59 -17.19
C SER A 155 -13.88 -18.19 -16.05
N ARG A 156 -13.27 -16.99 -16.09
CA ARG A 156 -12.41 -16.50 -15.00
C ARG A 156 -13.15 -16.41 -13.67
N TYR A 157 -14.46 -16.09 -13.69
CA TYR A 157 -15.26 -15.95 -12.48
C TYR A 157 -15.53 -17.31 -11.84
N GLY A 158 -15.92 -18.30 -12.66
CA GLY A 158 -16.09 -19.68 -12.19
C GLY A 158 -14.79 -20.29 -11.66
N LEU A 159 -13.65 -20.04 -12.35
CA LEU A 159 -12.34 -20.50 -11.89
C LEU A 159 -11.90 -19.83 -10.58
N LEU A 160 -12.20 -18.55 -10.39
CA LEU A 160 -11.92 -17.87 -9.10
C LEU A 160 -12.74 -18.54 -7.98
N ARG A 161 -14.04 -18.75 -8.19
CA ARG A 161 -14.91 -19.44 -7.22
C ARG A 161 -14.41 -20.83 -6.89
N ALA A 162 -13.97 -21.59 -7.90
CA ALA A 162 -13.40 -22.92 -7.67
C ALA A 162 -12.13 -22.87 -6.80
N LYS A 163 -11.24 -21.91 -7.01
CA LYS A 163 -10.05 -21.70 -6.17
C LYS A 163 -10.44 -21.38 -4.72
N MET A 164 -11.41 -20.49 -4.51
CA MET A 164 -11.92 -20.14 -3.17
C MET A 164 -12.51 -21.36 -2.46
N LEU A 165 -13.31 -22.17 -3.16
CA LEU A 165 -13.89 -23.40 -2.61
C LEU A 165 -12.80 -24.43 -2.26
N ALA A 166 -11.78 -24.57 -3.09
CA ALA A 166 -10.64 -25.46 -2.83
C ALA A 166 -9.86 -25.03 -1.59
N GLN A 167 -9.56 -23.73 -1.46
CA GLN A 167 -8.90 -23.17 -0.29
C GLN A 167 -9.74 -23.33 1.00
N ALA A 168 -11.06 -23.24 0.88
CA ALA A 168 -12.00 -23.52 1.98
C ALA A 168 -12.20 -25.03 2.28
N GLY A 169 -11.44 -25.94 1.64
CA GLY A 169 -11.53 -27.38 1.82
C GLY A 169 -12.75 -28.04 1.17
N LYS A 170 -13.57 -27.32 0.42
CA LYS A 170 -14.81 -27.80 -0.25
C LYS A 170 -14.50 -28.43 -1.61
N ARG A 171 -13.74 -29.52 -1.63
CA ARG A 171 -13.17 -30.13 -2.84
C ARG A 171 -14.23 -30.51 -3.89
N VAL A 172 -15.33 -31.13 -3.49
CA VAL A 172 -16.39 -31.55 -4.41
C VAL A 172 -17.02 -30.35 -5.10
N ALA A 173 -17.37 -29.30 -4.34
CA ALA A 173 -17.93 -28.07 -4.89
C ALA A 173 -16.94 -27.32 -5.80
N ALA A 174 -15.64 -27.37 -5.50
CA ALA A 174 -14.61 -26.79 -6.35
C ALA A 174 -14.53 -27.48 -7.72
N LEU A 175 -14.60 -28.81 -7.75
CA LEU A 175 -14.62 -29.58 -9.02
C LEU A 175 -15.88 -29.28 -9.85
N SER A 176 -17.05 -29.17 -9.20
CA SER A 176 -18.29 -28.75 -9.89
C SER A 176 -18.16 -27.36 -10.52
N ALA A 177 -17.64 -26.40 -9.76
CA ALA A 177 -17.44 -25.02 -10.25
C ALA A 177 -16.45 -24.96 -11.43
N ILE A 178 -15.42 -25.81 -11.47
CA ILE A 178 -14.51 -25.92 -12.63
C ILE A 178 -15.26 -26.46 -13.85
N ALA A 179 -16.07 -27.51 -13.69
CA ALA A 179 -16.83 -28.10 -14.80
C ALA A 179 -17.82 -27.07 -15.39
N GLU A 180 -18.51 -26.33 -14.53
CA GLU A 180 -19.46 -25.28 -14.96
C GLU A 180 -18.74 -24.11 -15.66
N ALA A 181 -17.53 -23.74 -15.25
CA ALA A 181 -16.75 -22.66 -15.85
C ALA A 181 -16.21 -23.01 -17.25
N ASN A 182 -16.14 -24.29 -17.59
CA ASN A 182 -15.63 -24.80 -18.87
C ASN A 182 -16.76 -25.20 -19.86
N ALA A 183 -18.02 -25.12 -19.45
CA ALA A 183 -19.18 -25.43 -20.25
C ALA A 183 -19.66 -24.22 -21.09
#